data_d34ea42135021ded8af22821ee98e139
#
_entry.id   d34ea42135021ded8af22821ee98e139
#
_cell.length_a   1.000
_cell.length_b   1.000
_cell.length_c   1.000
_cell.angle_alpha   90.00
_cell.angle_beta   90.00
_cell.angle_gamma   90.00
#
_symmetry.space_group_name_H-M   'P 1'
#
loop_
_entity.id
_entity.type
_entity.pdbx_description
1 polymer ?
#
loop_
_entity_poly.entity_id
_entity_poly.type
_entity_poly.pdbx_seq_one_letter_code
_entity_poly.pdbx_strand_id
1 'polypeptide(L)'
;MEKIHTAIIGGGAAGMFCAAALSGKGVLILERGERLGRKLSATGNGQGNVTNLDMSAAHYFSSDVSSEERISRILSRHGREEMLGFLENLGGLFLPDERGRVYPAGRQASAVTDLLRYALADKGVRVRTGTKVVSLAKKGDVFELTAETDGGKEVFQAENVVLCAGGKAAKNFGTDGNGYALAKGFGHTVTPLYPSLVQLKTETAHIKGLKGIRAEARVSARAGGQALATVRGDVIFTDYGVSGDAIFRLSAFVTDKLEGGDVSLSLEFLPDVSEERLSEILARKAAAFALPDGELLCGILNNQLGRAVTKRCGSKNTAALAKTIKAFMLPVTGSLGFDYAQVTKGGVPLAETRETLESRLTEGLYFAGEILDADGECGGYNLQWAYASARTAADGINARGAKRKDA
;
A
#
# COMPACT_ATOMS: atom_id res chain seq x y z
N MET A 1 14.97 15.33 33.41
CA MET A 1 14.39 14.62 32.24
C MET A 1 15.55 14.11 31.40
N GLU A 2 15.51 12.87 30.98
CA GLU A 2 16.55 12.30 30.14
C GLU A 2 16.46 12.90 28.72
N LYS A 3 17.60 13.32 28.16
CA LYS A 3 17.67 13.99 26.87
C LYS A 3 17.43 13.01 25.73
N ILE A 4 16.34 13.17 24.95
CA ILE A 4 16.06 12.38 23.75
C ILE A 4 16.66 13.14 22.57
N HIS A 5 17.60 12.50 21.84
CA HIS A 5 18.14 13.06 20.63
C HIS A 5 17.12 12.99 19.47
N THR A 6 16.49 11.81 19.31
CA THR A 6 15.49 11.61 18.24
C THR A 6 14.31 10.83 18.76
N ALA A 7 13.11 11.42 18.70
CA ALA A 7 11.84 10.76 18.95
C ALA A 7 11.21 10.31 17.62
N ILE A 8 10.85 9.04 17.51
CA ILE A 8 10.19 8.46 16.35
C ILE A 8 8.75 8.17 16.74
N ILE A 9 7.80 8.79 16.07
CA ILE A 9 6.36 8.61 16.32
C ILE A 9 5.82 7.55 15.36
N GLY A 10 5.55 6.37 15.92
CA GLY A 10 5.08 5.18 15.19
C GLY A 10 6.18 4.11 15.07
N GLY A 11 5.90 2.93 15.59
CA GLY A 11 6.75 1.75 15.57
C GLY A 11 6.42 0.77 14.45
N GLY A 12 5.92 1.27 13.32
CA GLY A 12 5.73 0.52 12.08
C GLY A 12 7.04 0.29 11.32
N ALA A 13 6.95 -0.17 10.08
CA ALA A 13 8.13 -0.45 9.24
C ALA A 13 9.06 0.76 9.13
N ALA A 14 8.53 1.93 8.73
CA ALA A 14 9.35 3.13 8.58
C ALA A 14 10.03 3.55 9.88
N GLY A 15 9.32 3.51 11.01
CA GLY A 15 9.90 3.88 12.31
C GLY A 15 11.01 2.93 12.75
N MET A 16 10.84 1.62 12.56
CA MET A 16 11.86 0.64 12.89
C MET A 16 13.08 0.74 11.96
N PHE A 17 12.90 0.90 10.65
CA PHE A 17 14.01 1.13 9.72
C PHE A 17 14.76 2.42 10.04
N CYS A 18 14.05 3.51 10.34
CA CYS A 18 14.67 4.78 10.72
C CYS A 18 15.51 4.62 11.98
N ALA A 19 14.95 4.04 13.05
CA ALA A 19 15.67 3.82 14.31
C ALA A 19 16.92 2.93 14.11
N ALA A 20 16.80 1.88 13.31
CA ALA A 20 17.91 0.99 13.00
C ALA A 20 19.02 1.69 12.18
N ALA A 21 18.67 2.70 11.39
CA ALA A 21 19.61 3.47 10.54
C ALA A 21 20.31 4.64 11.28
N LEU A 22 19.74 5.13 12.37
CA LEU A 22 20.35 6.21 13.15
C LEU A 22 21.64 5.76 13.81
N SER A 23 22.69 6.58 13.73
CA SER A 23 24.03 6.29 14.31
C SER A 23 24.20 6.77 15.76
N GLY A 24 23.31 7.67 16.23
CA GLY A 24 23.41 8.30 17.55
C GLY A 24 22.75 7.49 18.67
N LYS A 25 23.13 7.83 19.92
CA LYS A 25 22.40 7.39 21.12
C LYS A 25 21.18 8.28 21.38
N GLY A 26 20.29 7.86 22.27
CA GLY A 26 19.14 8.66 22.69
C GLY A 26 17.97 8.60 21.69
N VAL A 27 17.83 7.49 20.98
CA VAL A 27 16.68 7.23 20.10
C VAL A 27 15.54 6.62 20.92
N LEU A 28 14.33 7.17 20.75
CA LEU A 28 13.11 6.68 21.40
C LEU A 28 12.01 6.48 20.35
N ILE A 29 11.46 5.27 20.29
CA ILE A 29 10.24 4.99 19.53
C ILE A 29 9.04 5.09 20.47
N LEU A 30 8.03 5.89 20.07
CA LEU A 30 6.73 6.00 20.72
C LEU A 30 5.69 5.30 19.82
N GLU A 31 5.20 4.16 20.28
CA GLU A 31 4.24 3.33 19.55
C GLU A 31 2.93 3.23 20.35
N ARG A 32 1.81 3.57 19.70
CA ARG A 32 0.47 3.52 20.33
C ARG A 32 -0.03 2.11 20.61
N GLY A 33 0.37 1.15 19.80
CA GLY A 33 -0.02 -0.25 19.95
C GLY A 33 0.82 -0.97 21.00
N GLU A 34 0.43 -2.20 21.35
CA GLU A 34 1.10 -3.03 22.36
C GLU A 34 2.46 -3.57 21.89
N ARG A 35 2.73 -3.56 20.58
CA ARG A 35 3.97 -4.09 19.99
C ARG A 35 4.33 -3.37 18.68
N LEU A 36 5.63 -3.35 18.36
CA LEU A 36 6.13 -2.84 17.11
C LEU A 36 5.72 -3.72 15.92
N GLY A 37 5.61 -3.12 14.73
CA GLY A 37 5.53 -3.83 13.46
C GLY A 37 4.21 -4.57 13.20
N ARG A 38 3.09 -4.19 13.83
CA ARG A 38 1.80 -4.88 13.66
C ARG A 38 1.39 -5.01 12.18
N LYS A 39 1.38 -3.90 11.44
CA LYS A 39 1.04 -3.89 10.01
C LYS A 39 2.12 -4.59 9.17
N LEU A 40 3.41 -4.43 9.51
CA LEU A 40 4.53 -5.12 8.86
C LEU A 40 4.37 -6.64 8.94
N SER A 41 4.04 -7.18 10.12
CA SER A 41 3.83 -8.63 10.32
C SER A 41 2.64 -9.21 9.55
N ALA A 42 1.77 -8.37 8.96
CA ALA A 42 0.62 -8.79 8.16
C ALA A 42 0.84 -8.60 6.64
N THR A 43 1.97 -8.00 6.22
CA THR A 43 2.23 -7.71 4.81
C THR A 43 2.31 -8.98 3.96
N GLY A 44 1.89 -8.87 2.69
CA GLY A 44 1.90 -10.01 1.76
C GLY A 44 1.05 -11.19 2.25
N ASN A 45 -0.11 -10.95 2.87
CA ASN A 45 -0.94 -11.99 3.52
C ASN A 45 -0.15 -12.81 4.57
N GLY A 46 0.69 -12.14 5.36
CA GLY A 46 1.53 -12.77 6.37
C GLY A 46 2.85 -13.34 5.83
N GLN A 47 3.10 -13.31 4.51
CA GLN A 47 4.31 -13.86 3.90
C GLN A 47 5.49 -12.87 3.88
N GLY A 48 5.24 -11.55 4.02
CA GLY A 48 6.30 -10.54 4.13
C GLY A 48 6.91 -10.14 2.78
N ASN A 49 6.12 -9.72 1.81
CA ASN A 49 6.66 -9.17 0.57
C ASN A 49 7.40 -7.86 0.86
N VAL A 50 8.74 -7.89 0.87
CA VAL A 50 9.58 -6.76 1.31
C VAL A 50 9.89 -5.77 0.20
N THR A 51 10.14 -6.26 -1.03
CA THR A 51 10.48 -5.43 -2.20
C THR A 51 10.12 -6.17 -3.49
N ASN A 52 10.49 -5.62 -4.64
CA ASN A 52 10.29 -6.20 -5.96
C ASN A 52 11.58 -6.11 -6.79
N LEU A 53 11.79 -7.06 -7.70
CA LEU A 53 12.92 -7.00 -8.65
C LEU A 53 12.76 -5.85 -9.66
N ASP A 54 11.51 -5.54 -10.04
CA ASP A 54 11.16 -4.39 -10.88
C ASP A 54 10.86 -3.17 -9.97
N MET A 55 11.91 -2.52 -9.46
CA MET A 55 11.82 -1.39 -8.56
C MET A 55 12.13 -0.08 -9.28
N SER A 56 11.10 0.72 -9.52
CA SER A 56 11.22 2.05 -10.13
C SER A 56 10.14 3.01 -9.61
N ALA A 57 10.33 4.31 -9.84
CA ALA A 57 9.34 5.34 -9.48
C ALA A 57 8.01 5.20 -10.24
N ALA A 58 7.99 4.54 -11.39
CA ALA A 58 6.79 4.32 -12.19
C ALA A 58 5.71 3.48 -11.47
N HIS A 59 6.09 2.76 -10.40
CA HIS A 59 5.16 1.99 -9.56
C HIS A 59 4.61 2.76 -8.37
N TYR A 60 4.86 4.07 -8.31
CA TYR A 60 4.40 4.92 -7.20
C TYR A 60 3.45 6.00 -7.69
N PHE A 61 2.52 6.36 -6.84
CA PHE A 61 1.53 7.39 -7.07
C PHE A 61 1.74 8.53 -6.07
N SER A 62 1.54 9.75 -6.54
CA SER A 62 1.46 10.95 -5.73
C SER A 62 0.44 11.89 -6.38
N SER A 63 -0.18 12.75 -5.60
CA SER A 63 -1.06 13.80 -6.13
C SER A 63 -0.31 14.89 -6.89
N ASP A 64 1.01 15.00 -6.67
CA ASP A 64 1.91 15.93 -7.35
C ASP A 64 2.83 15.19 -8.32
N VAL A 65 2.65 15.44 -9.62
CA VAL A 65 3.45 14.85 -10.71
C VAL A 65 4.96 15.13 -10.54
N SER A 66 5.33 16.27 -9.95
CA SER A 66 6.74 16.62 -9.69
C SER A 66 7.40 15.69 -8.66
N SER A 67 6.61 14.93 -7.91
CA SER A 67 7.10 13.97 -6.91
C SER A 67 7.78 12.75 -7.53
N GLU A 68 7.50 12.39 -8.79
CA GLU A 68 8.09 11.20 -9.44
C GLU A 68 9.63 11.28 -9.47
N GLU A 69 10.19 12.40 -9.89
CA GLU A 69 11.65 12.61 -9.92
C GLU A 69 12.25 12.48 -8.52
N ARG A 70 11.55 12.98 -7.51
CA ARG A 70 12.00 12.92 -6.14
C ARG A 70 11.93 11.51 -5.56
N ILE A 71 10.85 10.79 -5.83
CA ILE A 71 10.73 9.36 -5.50
C ILE A 71 11.87 8.59 -6.17
N SER A 72 12.14 8.85 -7.45
CA SER A 72 13.24 8.24 -8.20
C SER A 72 14.61 8.49 -7.53
N ARG A 73 14.90 9.73 -7.10
CA ARG A 73 16.14 10.04 -6.40
C ARG A 73 16.27 9.34 -5.04
N ILE A 74 15.19 9.22 -4.28
CA ILE A 74 15.18 8.51 -3.00
C ILE A 74 15.42 7.02 -3.24
N LEU A 75 14.73 6.40 -4.20
CA LEU A 75 14.88 5.00 -4.54
C LEU A 75 16.26 4.66 -5.14
N SER A 76 16.88 5.60 -5.87
CA SER A 76 18.24 5.40 -6.41
C SER A 76 19.32 5.38 -5.33
N ARG A 77 19.10 6.09 -4.20
CA ARG A 77 20.01 6.09 -3.05
C ARG A 77 19.76 4.88 -2.13
N HIS A 78 18.52 4.56 -1.89
CA HIS A 78 18.06 3.54 -0.93
C HIS A 78 17.16 2.52 -1.62
N GLY A 79 17.70 1.90 -2.66
CA GLY A 79 17.00 0.96 -3.51
C GLY A 79 16.89 -0.45 -2.93
N ARG A 80 16.46 -1.35 -3.79
CA ARG A 80 16.24 -2.76 -3.46
C ARG A 80 17.49 -3.45 -2.92
N GLU A 81 18.63 -3.26 -3.59
CA GLU A 81 19.88 -3.90 -3.21
C GLU A 81 20.34 -3.48 -1.82
N GLU A 82 20.23 -2.17 -1.51
CA GLU A 82 20.56 -1.66 -0.19
C GLU A 82 19.63 -2.21 0.89
N MET A 83 18.31 -2.24 0.61
CA MET A 83 17.34 -2.80 1.55
C MET A 83 17.59 -4.28 1.82
N LEU A 84 17.85 -5.08 0.77
CA LEU A 84 18.12 -6.50 0.92
C LEU A 84 19.44 -6.71 1.68
N GLY A 85 20.52 -6.01 1.29
CA GLY A 85 21.80 -6.08 1.99
C GLY A 85 21.69 -5.67 3.46
N PHE A 86 20.88 -4.63 3.77
CA PHE A 86 20.60 -4.26 5.16
C PHE A 86 19.93 -5.40 5.95
N LEU A 87 18.88 -6.02 5.38
CA LEU A 87 18.16 -7.12 6.05
C LEU A 87 18.98 -8.41 6.12
N GLU A 88 19.81 -8.69 5.13
CA GLU A 88 20.74 -9.84 5.10
C GLU A 88 21.85 -9.67 6.15
N ASN A 89 22.37 -8.47 6.34
CA ASN A 89 23.33 -8.17 7.42
C ASN A 89 22.73 -8.37 8.82
N LEU A 90 21.41 -8.33 8.95
CA LEU A 90 20.70 -8.72 10.18
C LEU A 90 20.46 -10.23 10.29
N GLY A 91 20.96 -11.03 9.34
CA GLY A 91 20.83 -12.49 9.31
C GLY A 91 19.60 -13.02 8.56
N GLY A 92 18.91 -12.17 7.78
CA GLY A 92 17.79 -12.58 6.95
C GLY A 92 18.24 -13.27 5.65
N LEU A 93 17.39 -14.11 5.06
CA LEU A 93 17.55 -14.66 3.71
C LEU A 93 16.29 -14.35 2.90
N PHE A 94 16.45 -13.76 1.71
CA PHE A 94 15.34 -13.26 0.91
C PHE A 94 15.38 -13.84 -0.49
N LEU A 95 14.22 -14.28 -1.01
CA LEU A 95 14.10 -14.94 -2.31
C LEU A 95 12.97 -14.32 -3.13
N PRO A 96 13.17 -14.10 -4.44
CA PRO A 96 12.11 -13.65 -5.32
C PRO A 96 11.16 -14.79 -5.69
N ASP A 97 9.93 -14.45 -6.02
CA ASP A 97 9.01 -15.34 -6.73
C ASP A 97 9.01 -15.08 -8.24
N GLU A 98 8.23 -15.85 -8.99
CA GLU A 98 8.13 -15.76 -10.46
C GLU A 98 7.65 -14.38 -10.96
N ARG A 99 7.02 -13.58 -10.10
CA ARG A 99 6.56 -12.22 -10.40
C ARG A 99 7.54 -11.13 -9.91
N GLY A 100 8.74 -11.51 -9.50
CA GLY A 100 9.76 -10.59 -8.99
C GLY A 100 9.51 -10.07 -7.58
N ARG A 101 8.47 -10.52 -6.87
CA ARG A 101 8.21 -10.12 -5.49
C ARG A 101 9.14 -10.85 -4.55
N VAL A 102 9.83 -10.12 -3.68
CA VAL A 102 10.86 -10.66 -2.79
C VAL A 102 10.30 -10.87 -1.39
N TYR A 103 10.57 -12.04 -0.83
CA TYR A 103 10.06 -12.47 0.47
C TYR A 103 11.17 -13.06 1.34
N PRO A 104 11.02 -13.06 2.68
CA PRO A 104 11.84 -13.95 3.51
C PRO A 104 11.73 -15.40 3.02
N ALA A 105 12.81 -16.15 3.05
CA ALA A 105 12.85 -17.55 2.57
C ALA A 105 11.79 -18.43 3.26
N GLY A 106 11.51 -18.16 4.54
CA GLY A 106 10.46 -18.84 5.32
C GLY A 106 9.04 -18.35 5.05
N ARG A 107 8.83 -17.40 4.12
CA ARG A 107 7.50 -16.82 3.80
C ARG A 107 6.72 -16.36 5.03
N GLN A 108 7.41 -15.72 5.98
CA GLN A 108 6.82 -15.24 7.22
C GLN A 108 7.16 -13.77 7.47
N ALA A 109 6.16 -12.89 7.44
CA ALA A 109 6.34 -11.44 7.60
C ALA A 109 6.86 -11.06 8.98
N SER A 110 6.50 -11.80 10.03
CA SER A 110 7.00 -11.56 11.38
C SER A 110 8.51 -11.72 11.51
N ALA A 111 9.16 -12.54 10.65
CA ALA A 111 10.61 -12.69 10.65
C ALA A 111 11.32 -11.35 10.37
N VAL A 112 10.79 -10.54 9.42
CA VAL A 112 11.33 -9.19 9.15
C VAL A 112 11.15 -8.28 10.37
N THR A 113 9.99 -8.35 11.01
CA THR A 113 9.73 -7.59 12.25
C THR A 113 10.68 -7.95 13.36
N ASP A 114 10.96 -9.26 13.54
CA ASP A 114 11.84 -9.75 14.61
C ASP A 114 13.30 -9.39 14.34
N LEU A 115 13.79 -9.50 13.08
CA LEU A 115 15.12 -9.01 12.71
C LEU A 115 15.32 -7.55 13.10
N LEU A 116 14.33 -6.69 12.76
CA LEU A 116 14.39 -5.28 13.13
C LEU A 116 14.34 -5.07 14.65
N ARG A 117 13.51 -5.81 15.37
CA ARG A 117 13.41 -5.72 16.85
C ARG A 117 14.73 -6.10 17.52
N TYR A 118 15.41 -7.14 17.05
CA TYR A 118 16.73 -7.52 17.54
C TYR A 118 17.77 -6.44 17.25
N ALA A 119 17.78 -5.88 16.04
CA ALA A 119 18.67 -4.78 15.70
C ALA A 119 18.45 -3.54 16.56
N LEU A 120 17.19 -3.20 16.88
CA LEU A 120 16.86 -2.08 17.77
C LEU A 120 17.34 -2.33 19.21
N ALA A 121 17.17 -3.55 19.70
CA ALA A 121 17.62 -3.94 21.05
C ALA A 121 19.16 -3.88 21.15
N ASP A 122 19.88 -4.43 20.20
CA ASP A 122 21.36 -4.40 20.13
C ASP A 122 21.90 -2.96 20.10
N LYS A 123 21.24 -2.07 19.36
CA LYS A 123 21.58 -0.64 19.30
C LYS A 123 21.18 0.16 20.55
N GLY A 124 20.48 -0.45 21.51
CA GLY A 124 19.98 0.24 22.70
C GLY A 124 18.90 1.28 22.40
N VAL A 125 18.11 1.08 21.32
CA VAL A 125 16.96 1.94 21.03
C VAL A 125 15.88 1.73 22.07
N ARG A 126 15.43 2.82 22.69
CA ARG A 126 14.32 2.75 23.66
C ARG A 126 13.00 2.65 22.93
N VAL A 127 12.10 1.82 23.43
CA VAL A 127 10.76 1.61 22.87
C VAL A 127 9.72 1.79 23.97
N ARG A 128 8.73 2.63 23.72
CA ARG A 128 7.55 2.82 24.56
C ARG A 128 6.32 2.45 23.76
N THR A 129 5.78 1.28 24.01
CA THR A 129 4.50 0.79 23.49
C THR A 129 3.34 1.33 24.34
N GLY A 130 2.08 1.18 23.90
CA GLY A 130 0.92 1.75 24.58
C GLY A 130 0.99 3.28 24.74
N THR A 131 1.77 3.97 23.88
CA THR A 131 2.10 5.38 24.03
C THR A 131 1.68 6.15 22.76
N LYS A 132 0.50 6.77 22.81
CA LYS A 132 -0.08 7.54 21.70
C LYS A 132 0.29 9.01 21.80
N VAL A 133 1.14 9.49 20.91
CA VAL A 133 1.41 10.93 20.82
C VAL A 133 0.17 11.67 20.30
N VAL A 134 -0.33 12.59 21.05
CA VAL A 134 -1.56 13.36 20.73
C VAL A 134 -1.29 14.83 20.47
N SER A 135 -0.15 15.37 20.91
CA SER A 135 0.27 16.73 20.64
C SER A 135 1.77 16.81 20.43
N LEU A 136 2.18 17.68 19.55
CA LEU A 136 3.55 17.97 19.22
C LEU A 136 3.72 19.47 19.03
N ALA A 137 4.68 20.08 19.74
CA ALA A 137 4.99 21.49 19.62
C ALA A 137 6.50 21.70 19.63
N LYS A 138 7.00 22.73 18.94
CA LYS A 138 8.39 23.14 19.02
C LYS A 138 8.54 24.28 20.03
N LYS A 139 9.41 24.11 21.01
CA LYS A 139 9.72 25.11 22.05
C LYS A 139 11.23 25.41 22.01
N GLY A 140 11.61 26.52 21.40
CA GLY A 140 13.01 26.81 21.14
C GLY A 140 13.64 25.75 20.23
N ASP A 141 14.73 25.12 20.71
CA ASP A 141 15.47 24.11 19.94
C ASP A 141 14.97 22.66 20.13
N VAL A 142 13.96 22.44 20.96
CA VAL A 142 13.43 21.11 21.27
C VAL A 142 11.97 20.99 20.91
N PHE A 143 11.55 19.77 20.59
CA PHE A 143 10.15 19.39 20.47
C PHE A 143 9.63 18.89 21.81
N GLU A 144 8.44 19.32 22.18
CA GLU A 144 7.66 18.79 23.28
C GLU A 144 6.55 17.90 22.73
N LEU A 145 6.57 16.63 23.13
CA LEU A 145 5.61 15.63 22.72
C LEU A 145 4.73 15.27 23.92
N THR A 146 3.41 15.45 23.80
CA THR A 146 2.47 14.94 24.78
C THR A 146 1.88 13.63 24.27
N ALA A 147 2.00 12.59 25.08
CA ALA A 147 1.45 11.28 24.77
C ALA A 147 0.44 10.83 25.84
N GLU A 148 -0.55 10.06 25.38
CA GLU A 148 -1.48 9.31 26.22
C GLU A 148 -0.98 7.89 26.41
N THR A 149 -0.97 7.44 27.66
CA THR A 149 -0.60 6.09 28.10
C THR A 149 -1.66 5.56 29.07
N ASP A 150 -1.61 4.28 29.43
CA ASP A 150 -2.51 3.72 30.44
C ASP A 150 -2.37 4.40 31.81
N GLY A 151 -1.18 4.99 32.11
CA GLY A 151 -0.90 5.76 33.32
C GLY A 151 -1.31 7.24 33.25
N GLY A 152 -1.93 7.69 32.15
CA GLY A 152 -2.30 9.08 31.92
C GLY A 152 -1.45 9.80 30.87
N LYS A 153 -1.32 11.13 30.99
CA LYS A 153 -0.51 11.90 30.04
C LYS A 153 0.94 11.98 30.48
N GLU A 154 1.84 11.71 29.54
CA GLU A 154 3.28 11.87 29.69
C GLU A 154 3.82 12.92 28.70
N VAL A 155 4.87 13.62 29.08
CA VAL A 155 5.54 14.62 28.24
C VAL A 155 6.99 14.20 27.99
N PHE A 156 7.40 14.21 26.73
CA PHE A 156 8.74 13.93 26.27
C PHE A 156 9.34 15.16 25.60
N GLN A 157 10.67 15.29 25.63
CA GLN A 157 11.38 16.35 24.91
C GLN A 157 12.47 15.73 24.03
N ALA A 158 12.53 16.16 22.76
CA ALA A 158 13.49 15.64 21.79
C ALA A 158 14.04 16.76 20.90
N GLU A 159 15.30 16.61 20.46
CA GLU A 159 15.92 17.54 19.51
C GLU A 159 15.40 17.35 18.09
N ASN A 160 15.12 16.12 17.68
CA ASN A 160 14.56 15.77 16.38
C ASN A 160 13.33 14.88 16.56
N VAL A 161 12.37 15.01 15.64
CA VAL A 161 11.19 14.17 15.58
C VAL A 161 11.04 13.60 14.18
N VAL A 162 10.77 12.29 14.09
CA VAL A 162 10.40 11.64 12.83
C VAL A 162 8.96 11.15 12.91
N LEU A 163 8.09 11.68 12.06
CA LEU A 163 6.71 11.23 11.92
C LEU A 163 6.66 9.98 11.03
N CYS A 164 6.50 8.82 11.65
CA CYS A 164 6.37 7.50 11.00
C CYS A 164 5.02 6.85 11.34
N ALA A 165 3.97 7.66 11.57
CA ALA A 165 2.69 7.21 12.09
C ALA A 165 1.83 6.43 11.08
N GLY A 166 2.33 6.25 9.84
CA GLY A 166 1.59 5.61 8.76
C GLY A 166 0.46 6.49 8.22
N GLY A 167 -0.41 5.91 7.42
CA GLY A 167 -1.58 6.56 6.85
C GLY A 167 -2.86 6.37 7.68
N LYS A 168 -3.99 6.23 6.97
CA LYS A 168 -5.32 6.00 7.55
C LYS A 168 -5.82 4.57 7.31
N ALA A 169 -5.19 3.84 6.40
CA ALA A 169 -5.60 2.49 6.01
C ALA A 169 -5.25 1.43 7.06
N ALA A 170 -6.09 0.37 7.13
CA ALA A 170 -5.90 -0.79 8.00
C ALA A 170 -5.90 -0.44 9.51
N LYS A 171 -6.96 0.20 9.96
CA LYS A 171 -7.15 0.69 11.34
C LYS A 171 -6.94 -0.40 12.41
N ASN A 172 -7.28 -1.64 12.11
CA ASN A 172 -7.07 -2.79 12.99
C ASN A 172 -5.59 -3.04 13.35
N PHE A 173 -4.64 -2.49 12.57
CA PHE A 173 -3.21 -2.53 12.88
C PHE A 173 -2.71 -1.28 13.62
N GLY A 174 -3.58 -0.34 13.96
CA GLY A 174 -3.25 0.84 14.75
C GLY A 174 -3.06 2.15 13.97
N THR A 175 -3.32 2.16 12.66
CA THR A 175 -3.27 3.38 11.85
C THR A 175 -4.66 4.02 11.76
N ASP A 176 -4.78 5.29 12.12
CA ASP A 176 -6.04 6.05 12.09
C ASP A 176 -5.89 7.45 11.48
N GLY A 177 -4.70 7.76 10.96
CA GLY A 177 -4.40 9.07 10.36
C GLY A 177 -4.08 10.17 11.36
N ASN A 178 -3.86 9.87 12.66
CA ASN A 178 -3.53 10.91 13.62
C ASN A 178 -2.20 11.64 13.32
N GLY A 179 -1.25 10.98 12.66
CA GLY A 179 -0.01 11.60 12.19
C GLY A 179 -0.24 12.83 11.29
N TYR A 180 -1.30 12.81 10.49
CA TYR A 180 -1.68 13.96 9.66
C TYR A 180 -2.10 15.18 10.49
N ALA A 181 -2.79 14.97 11.63
CA ALA A 181 -3.12 16.05 12.53
C ALA A 181 -1.88 16.68 13.16
N LEU A 182 -0.87 15.86 13.53
CA LEU A 182 0.40 16.33 14.03
C LEU A 182 1.17 17.14 12.98
N ALA A 183 1.19 16.68 11.73
CA ALA A 183 1.82 17.41 10.61
C ALA A 183 1.13 18.76 10.36
N LYS A 184 -0.21 18.78 10.33
CA LYS A 184 -1.01 20.02 10.18
C LYS A 184 -0.73 21.02 11.30
N GLY A 185 -0.44 20.58 12.52
CA GLY A 185 -0.03 21.43 13.64
C GLY A 185 1.21 22.28 13.38
N PHE A 186 2.05 21.88 12.42
CA PHE A 186 3.23 22.63 11.94
C PHE A 186 3.02 23.35 10.60
N GLY A 187 1.76 23.45 10.14
CA GLY A 187 1.41 24.16 8.91
C GLY A 187 1.54 23.30 7.64
N HIS A 188 1.86 22.02 7.75
CA HIS A 188 1.89 21.13 6.58
C HIS A 188 0.49 20.89 6.03
N THR A 189 0.39 20.83 4.72
CA THR A 189 -0.82 20.37 4.05
C THR A 189 -0.90 18.85 4.05
N VAL A 190 -2.09 18.34 3.84
CA VAL A 190 -2.36 16.92 3.63
C VAL A 190 -3.28 16.84 2.43
N THR A 191 -2.82 16.20 1.36
CA THR A 191 -3.61 15.99 0.14
C THR A 191 -4.85 15.15 0.44
N PRO A 192 -5.88 15.16 -0.40
CA PRO A 192 -7.05 14.31 -0.21
C PRO A 192 -6.63 12.84 -0.03
N LEU A 193 -7.22 12.19 0.97
CA LEU A 193 -6.88 10.82 1.34
C LEU A 193 -7.90 9.85 0.77
N TYR A 194 -7.43 8.84 0.05
CA TYR A 194 -8.28 7.78 -0.49
C TYR A 194 -7.75 6.38 -0.07
N PRO A 195 -8.66 5.39 0.09
CA PRO A 195 -8.22 4.02 0.31
C PRO A 195 -7.60 3.46 -0.97
N SER A 196 -6.41 2.88 -0.90
CA SER A 196 -5.69 2.26 -2.02
C SER A 196 -5.38 0.80 -1.72
N LEU A 197 -5.24 -0.02 -2.76
CA LEU A 197 -5.12 -1.48 -2.66
C LEU A 197 -6.30 -2.06 -1.84
N VAL A 198 -7.51 -1.80 -2.32
CA VAL A 198 -8.77 -2.12 -1.64
C VAL A 198 -9.75 -2.82 -2.59
N GLN A 199 -10.65 -3.63 -2.04
CA GLN A 199 -11.74 -4.25 -2.77
C GLN A 199 -12.73 -3.19 -3.27
N LEU A 200 -13.33 -3.45 -4.44
CA LEU A 200 -14.32 -2.58 -5.04
C LEU A 200 -15.72 -3.17 -4.92
N LYS A 201 -16.67 -2.33 -4.54
CA LYS A 201 -18.10 -2.63 -4.59
C LYS A 201 -18.60 -2.39 -6.01
N THR A 202 -19.44 -3.28 -6.49
CA THR A 202 -20.06 -3.18 -7.83
C THR A 202 -21.54 -3.43 -7.76
N GLU A 203 -22.27 -3.13 -8.84
CA GLU A 203 -23.61 -3.71 -9.00
C GLU A 203 -23.53 -5.23 -8.96
N THR A 204 -24.31 -5.83 -8.07
CA THR A 204 -24.23 -7.28 -7.78
C THR A 204 -25.18 -8.14 -8.61
N ALA A 205 -26.11 -7.54 -9.35
CA ALA A 205 -27.14 -8.28 -10.11
C ALA A 205 -26.53 -9.29 -11.09
N HIS A 206 -25.38 -8.96 -11.70
CA HIS A 206 -24.71 -9.80 -12.69
C HIS A 206 -23.68 -10.78 -12.12
N ILE A 207 -23.33 -10.63 -10.85
CA ILE A 207 -22.34 -11.48 -10.17
C ILE A 207 -22.95 -12.31 -9.04
N LYS A 208 -24.29 -12.26 -8.89
CA LYS A 208 -25.01 -13.04 -7.89
C LYS A 208 -24.74 -14.54 -8.10
N GLY A 209 -24.31 -15.22 -7.04
CA GLY A 209 -23.95 -16.64 -7.07
C GLY A 209 -22.50 -16.93 -7.48
N LEU A 210 -21.67 -15.90 -7.70
CA LEU A 210 -20.25 -16.06 -8.03
C LEU A 210 -19.32 -15.95 -6.83
N LYS A 211 -19.83 -15.78 -5.62
CA LYS A 211 -19.01 -15.66 -4.40
C LYS A 211 -17.95 -16.76 -4.32
N GLY A 212 -16.67 -16.35 -4.16
CA GLY A 212 -15.53 -17.25 -4.07
C GLY A 212 -14.97 -17.72 -5.42
N ILE A 213 -15.67 -17.47 -6.54
CA ILE A 213 -15.13 -17.79 -7.86
C ILE A 213 -13.95 -16.88 -8.16
N ARG A 214 -12.86 -17.49 -8.58
CA ARG A 214 -11.64 -16.83 -9.06
C ARG A 214 -11.52 -17.01 -10.56
N ALA A 215 -11.21 -15.95 -11.26
CA ALA A 215 -10.95 -15.96 -12.70
C ALA A 215 -9.75 -15.06 -13.02
N GLU A 216 -8.86 -15.50 -13.89
CA GLU A 216 -7.87 -14.62 -14.49
C GLU A 216 -8.57 -13.77 -15.57
N ALA A 217 -8.30 -12.46 -15.54
CA ALA A 217 -8.84 -11.54 -16.53
C ALA A 217 -7.88 -10.39 -16.81
N ARG A 218 -8.02 -9.78 -17.99
CA ARG A 218 -7.55 -8.43 -18.23
C ARG A 218 -8.68 -7.50 -17.81
N VAL A 219 -8.42 -6.63 -16.84
CA VAL A 219 -9.42 -5.72 -16.28
C VAL A 219 -9.06 -4.30 -16.63
N SER A 220 -9.97 -3.58 -17.30
CA SER A 220 -9.81 -2.16 -17.61
C SER A 220 -10.77 -1.34 -16.77
N ALA A 221 -10.27 -0.32 -16.09
CA ALA A 221 -11.05 0.66 -15.33
C ALA A 221 -11.30 1.91 -16.18
N ARG A 222 -12.51 2.48 -16.09
CA ARG A 222 -12.93 3.70 -16.79
C ARG A 222 -13.68 4.61 -15.82
N ALA A 223 -13.55 5.93 -16.02
CA ALA A 223 -14.36 6.93 -15.34
C ALA A 223 -14.78 8.00 -16.33
N GLY A 224 -16.06 8.38 -16.36
CA GLY A 224 -16.59 9.35 -17.32
C GLY A 224 -16.29 8.97 -18.78
N GLY A 225 -16.29 7.68 -19.12
CA GLY A 225 -15.92 7.19 -20.44
C GLY A 225 -14.41 7.15 -20.75
N GLN A 226 -13.55 7.75 -19.94
CA GLN A 226 -12.08 7.74 -20.12
C GLN A 226 -11.45 6.48 -19.51
N ALA A 227 -10.47 5.90 -20.20
CA ALA A 227 -9.68 4.79 -19.66
C ALA A 227 -8.73 5.33 -18.58
N LEU A 228 -8.72 4.65 -17.41
CA LEU A 228 -7.83 4.98 -16.30
C LEU A 228 -6.59 4.08 -16.30
N ALA A 229 -6.80 2.78 -16.27
CA ALA A 229 -5.75 1.78 -16.26
C ALA A 229 -6.27 0.43 -16.76
N THR A 230 -5.34 -0.44 -17.16
CA THR A 230 -5.62 -1.83 -17.52
C THR A 230 -4.60 -2.74 -16.85
N VAL A 231 -5.08 -3.79 -16.18
CA VAL A 231 -4.25 -4.73 -15.43
C VAL A 231 -4.69 -6.16 -15.74
N ARG A 232 -3.74 -7.08 -15.92
CA ARG A 232 -4.01 -8.52 -16.00
C ARG A 232 -3.70 -9.16 -14.64
N GLY A 233 -4.61 -10.01 -14.17
CA GLY A 233 -4.45 -10.73 -12.91
C GLY A 233 -5.74 -11.40 -12.45
N ASP A 234 -5.70 -11.89 -11.22
CA ASP A 234 -6.84 -12.56 -10.60
C ASP A 234 -7.94 -11.58 -10.20
N VAL A 235 -9.17 -11.93 -10.55
CA VAL A 235 -10.40 -11.34 -10.05
C VAL A 235 -11.12 -12.39 -9.19
N ILE A 236 -11.49 -12.02 -7.98
CA ILE A 236 -12.25 -12.84 -7.04
C ILE A 236 -13.61 -12.18 -6.85
N PHE A 237 -14.67 -12.88 -7.20
CA PHE A 237 -16.04 -12.40 -7.01
C PHE A 237 -16.47 -12.57 -5.55
N THR A 238 -17.21 -11.58 -5.04
CA THR A 238 -17.70 -11.53 -3.65
C THR A 238 -19.18 -11.17 -3.62
N ASP A 239 -19.78 -11.13 -2.44
CA ASP A 239 -21.18 -10.70 -2.29
C ASP A 239 -21.38 -9.21 -2.55
N TYR A 240 -20.33 -8.39 -2.40
CA TYR A 240 -20.38 -6.93 -2.55
C TYR A 240 -19.79 -6.42 -3.87
N GLY A 241 -19.14 -7.27 -4.62
CA GLY A 241 -18.42 -6.83 -5.83
C GLY A 241 -17.23 -7.74 -6.14
N VAL A 242 -16.04 -7.13 -6.28
CA VAL A 242 -14.83 -7.81 -6.74
C VAL A 242 -13.62 -7.49 -5.86
N SER A 243 -12.73 -8.49 -5.78
CA SER A 243 -11.44 -8.47 -5.10
C SER A 243 -10.38 -9.14 -5.98
N GLY A 244 -9.20 -9.39 -5.47
CA GLY A 244 -8.10 -10.05 -6.17
C GLY A 244 -7.01 -9.08 -6.61
N ASP A 245 -5.88 -9.63 -7.08
CA ASP A 245 -4.68 -8.87 -7.41
C ASP A 245 -4.95 -7.75 -8.43
N ALA A 246 -5.67 -8.06 -9.51
CA ALA A 246 -6.02 -7.07 -10.53
C ALA A 246 -6.86 -5.92 -9.96
N ILE A 247 -7.79 -6.23 -9.05
CA ILE A 247 -8.67 -5.24 -8.44
C ILE A 247 -7.93 -4.36 -7.43
N PHE A 248 -7.05 -4.94 -6.60
CA PHE A 248 -6.22 -4.16 -5.70
C PHE A 248 -5.37 -3.13 -6.47
N ARG A 249 -4.70 -3.55 -7.54
CA ARG A 249 -3.88 -2.66 -8.36
C ARG A 249 -4.71 -1.58 -9.04
N LEU A 250 -5.88 -1.91 -9.59
CA LEU A 250 -6.78 -0.93 -10.22
C LEU A 250 -7.40 0.04 -9.22
N SER A 251 -7.59 -0.35 -7.96
CA SER A 251 -8.21 0.53 -6.96
C SER A 251 -7.42 1.83 -6.74
N ALA A 252 -6.09 1.81 -6.91
CA ALA A 252 -5.25 3.00 -6.83
C ALA A 252 -5.61 4.09 -7.85
N PHE A 253 -6.18 3.69 -9.01
CA PHE A 253 -6.62 4.60 -10.08
C PHE A 253 -8.10 4.97 -9.98
N VAL A 254 -8.86 4.24 -9.18
CA VAL A 254 -10.34 4.29 -9.17
C VAL A 254 -10.89 5.06 -7.98
N THR A 255 -10.29 4.90 -6.80
CA THR A 255 -10.93 5.34 -5.55
C THR A 255 -11.10 6.84 -5.42
N ASP A 256 -10.22 7.64 -6.00
CA ASP A 256 -10.32 9.11 -6.09
C ASP A 256 -11.32 9.60 -7.16
N LYS A 257 -11.84 8.71 -8.00
CA LYS A 257 -12.85 9.02 -9.04
C LYS A 257 -14.26 8.62 -8.63
N LEU A 258 -14.44 7.89 -7.53
CA LEU A 258 -15.73 7.36 -7.12
C LEU A 258 -16.77 8.45 -6.80
N GLU A 259 -16.35 9.60 -6.32
CA GLU A 259 -17.25 10.73 -6.02
C GLU A 259 -17.90 11.31 -7.29
N GLY A 260 -17.28 11.16 -8.45
CA GLY A 260 -17.83 11.56 -9.75
C GLY A 260 -18.88 10.62 -10.34
N GLY A 261 -19.08 9.44 -9.77
CA GLY A 261 -20.23 8.55 -9.98
C GLY A 261 -20.25 7.67 -11.22
N ASP A 262 -19.41 7.88 -12.22
CA ASP A 262 -19.40 7.09 -13.47
C ASP A 262 -18.11 6.27 -13.60
N VAL A 263 -17.95 5.29 -12.72
CA VAL A 263 -16.80 4.37 -12.74
C VAL A 263 -17.27 2.97 -13.09
N SER A 264 -16.56 2.32 -14.01
CA SER A 264 -16.84 0.95 -14.44
C SER A 264 -15.58 0.13 -14.64
N LEU A 265 -15.71 -1.18 -14.46
CA LEU A 265 -14.72 -2.18 -14.82
C LEU A 265 -15.20 -2.97 -16.04
N SER A 266 -14.32 -3.20 -16.99
CA SER A 266 -14.53 -4.16 -18.09
C SER A 266 -13.60 -5.35 -17.85
N LEU A 267 -14.17 -6.52 -17.62
CA LEU A 267 -13.42 -7.76 -17.43
C LEU A 267 -13.38 -8.52 -18.76
N GLU A 268 -12.18 -8.70 -19.29
CA GLU A 268 -11.90 -9.53 -20.43
C GLU A 268 -11.42 -10.89 -19.95
N PHE A 269 -12.30 -11.88 -19.97
CA PHE A 269 -11.93 -13.27 -19.70
C PHE A 269 -11.24 -13.87 -20.93
N LEU A 270 -10.31 -14.80 -20.69
CA LEU A 270 -9.51 -15.44 -21.74
C LEU A 270 -8.79 -14.42 -22.65
N PRO A 271 -7.92 -13.55 -22.10
CA PRO A 271 -7.33 -12.45 -22.85
C PRO A 271 -6.45 -12.91 -24.03
N ASP A 272 -5.97 -14.14 -24.00
CA ASP A 272 -5.12 -14.71 -25.06
C ASP A 272 -5.90 -15.40 -26.19
N VAL A 273 -7.25 -15.40 -26.12
CA VAL A 273 -8.12 -15.96 -27.17
C VAL A 273 -8.91 -14.81 -27.80
N SER A 274 -8.88 -14.71 -29.14
CA SER A 274 -9.62 -13.65 -29.84
C SER A 274 -11.15 -13.84 -29.79
N GLU A 275 -11.89 -12.76 -29.99
CA GLU A 275 -13.37 -12.79 -30.01
C GLU A 275 -13.87 -13.67 -31.15
N GLU A 276 -13.23 -13.62 -32.34
CA GLU A 276 -13.56 -14.42 -33.50
C GLU A 276 -13.39 -15.92 -33.19
N ARG A 277 -12.25 -16.27 -32.57
CA ARG A 277 -11.97 -17.67 -32.20
C ARG A 277 -12.97 -18.20 -31.17
N LEU A 278 -13.35 -17.38 -30.19
CA LEU A 278 -14.40 -17.73 -29.24
C LEU A 278 -15.75 -17.94 -29.93
N SER A 279 -16.13 -17.03 -30.84
CA SER A 279 -17.36 -17.14 -31.61
C SER A 279 -17.42 -18.43 -32.45
N GLU A 280 -16.34 -18.80 -33.14
CA GLU A 280 -16.21 -20.05 -33.92
C GLU A 280 -16.35 -21.29 -33.02
N ILE A 281 -15.69 -21.32 -31.87
CA ILE A 281 -15.77 -22.44 -30.92
C ILE A 281 -17.21 -22.60 -30.42
N LEU A 282 -17.84 -21.50 -30.04
CA LEU A 282 -19.21 -21.50 -29.56
C LEU A 282 -20.21 -21.92 -30.64
N ALA A 283 -20.02 -21.45 -31.89
CA ALA A 283 -20.88 -21.83 -33.01
C ALA A 283 -20.79 -23.35 -33.32
N ARG A 284 -19.59 -23.89 -33.35
CA ARG A 284 -19.38 -25.35 -33.56
C ARG A 284 -20.03 -26.16 -32.42
N LYS A 285 -19.88 -25.71 -31.17
CA LYS A 285 -20.46 -26.40 -30.02
C LYS A 285 -21.98 -26.32 -30.02
N ALA A 286 -22.58 -25.19 -30.36
CA ALA A 286 -24.02 -25.03 -30.49
C ALA A 286 -24.62 -25.90 -31.60
N ALA A 287 -23.88 -26.11 -32.70
CA ALA A 287 -24.30 -26.98 -33.78
C ALA A 287 -24.16 -28.48 -33.41
N ALA A 288 -23.19 -28.85 -32.61
CA ALA A 288 -22.91 -30.23 -32.25
C ALA A 288 -23.80 -30.78 -31.11
N PHE A 289 -24.28 -29.92 -30.21
CA PHE A 289 -24.96 -30.33 -28.98
C PHE A 289 -26.22 -29.49 -28.73
N ALA A 290 -27.32 -30.17 -28.38
CA ALA A 290 -28.53 -29.57 -27.83
C ALA A 290 -28.34 -29.31 -26.31
N LEU A 291 -27.67 -28.20 -25.96
CA LEU A 291 -27.32 -27.88 -24.58
C LEU A 291 -28.43 -27.09 -23.87
N PRO A 292 -28.65 -27.32 -22.57
CA PRO A 292 -29.48 -26.48 -21.74
C PRO A 292 -29.00 -25.02 -21.73
N ASP A 293 -29.92 -24.11 -21.38
CA ASP A 293 -29.59 -22.69 -21.22
C ASP A 293 -28.46 -22.49 -20.18
N GLY A 294 -27.46 -21.72 -20.56
CA GLY A 294 -26.31 -21.42 -19.71
C GLY A 294 -25.15 -22.44 -19.76
N GLU A 295 -25.32 -23.59 -20.43
CA GLU A 295 -24.25 -24.61 -20.50
C GLU A 295 -23.35 -24.51 -21.73
N LEU A 296 -23.61 -23.57 -22.65
CA LEU A 296 -22.80 -23.38 -23.85
C LEU A 296 -21.34 -23.01 -23.51
N LEU A 297 -21.11 -22.35 -22.37
CA LEU A 297 -19.78 -21.95 -21.91
C LEU A 297 -19.07 -23.01 -21.02
N CYS A 298 -19.68 -24.17 -20.79
CA CYS A 298 -19.05 -25.30 -20.10
C CYS A 298 -17.77 -25.73 -20.84
N GLY A 299 -16.67 -25.92 -20.09
CA GLY A 299 -15.36 -26.26 -20.67
C GLY A 299 -14.61 -25.06 -21.28
N ILE A 300 -15.19 -23.85 -21.24
CA ILE A 300 -14.58 -22.60 -21.71
C ILE A 300 -14.31 -21.67 -20.51
N LEU A 301 -15.32 -21.52 -19.65
CA LEU A 301 -15.22 -20.78 -18.37
C LEU A 301 -15.61 -21.70 -17.22
N ASN A 302 -15.32 -21.28 -15.98
CA ASN A 302 -15.94 -21.88 -14.81
C ASN A 302 -17.47 -21.92 -15.00
N ASN A 303 -18.13 -23.01 -14.67
CA ASN A 303 -19.56 -23.23 -14.99
C ASN A 303 -20.48 -22.13 -14.42
N GLN A 304 -20.23 -21.68 -13.19
CA GLN A 304 -21.03 -20.61 -12.58
C GLN A 304 -20.78 -19.26 -13.28
N LEU A 305 -19.51 -18.95 -13.59
CA LEU A 305 -19.14 -17.77 -14.34
C LEU A 305 -19.75 -17.81 -15.76
N GLY A 306 -19.71 -18.95 -16.43
CA GLY A 306 -20.32 -19.15 -17.74
C GLY A 306 -21.82 -18.86 -17.73
N ARG A 307 -22.55 -19.37 -16.73
CA ARG A 307 -23.98 -19.05 -16.55
C ARG A 307 -24.23 -17.56 -16.31
N ALA A 308 -23.39 -16.90 -15.50
CA ALA A 308 -23.50 -15.47 -15.26
C ALA A 308 -23.24 -14.64 -16.54
N VAL A 309 -22.24 -15.02 -17.34
CA VAL A 309 -21.95 -14.41 -18.65
C VAL A 309 -23.12 -14.60 -19.61
N THR A 310 -23.68 -15.81 -19.71
CA THR A 310 -24.86 -16.10 -20.56
C THR A 310 -26.07 -15.28 -20.13
N LYS A 311 -26.33 -15.20 -18.82
CA LYS A 311 -27.42 -14.37 -18.27
C LYS A 311 -27.19 -12.89 -18.56
N ARG A 312 -25.97 -12.38 -18.45
CA ARG A 312 -25.64 -10.99 -18.78
C ARG A 312 -25.79 -10.68 -20.25
N CYS A 313 -25.39 -11.60 -21.12
CA CYS A 313 -25.56 -11.48 -22.56
C CYS A 313 -27.04 -11.37 -22.97
N GLY A 314 -27.93 -12.09 -22.28
CA GLY A 314 -29.36 -12.13 -22.58
C GLY A 314 -29.68 -12.73 -23.94
N SER A 315 -28.72 -13.37 -24.61
CA SER A 315 -28.86 -13.94 -25.96
C SER A 315 -28.09 -15.24 -26.09
N LYS A 316 -28.59 -16.15 -26.92
CA LYS A 316 -27.90 -17.39 -27.33
C LYS A 316 -26.99 -17.15 -28.57
N ASN A 317 -26.93 -15.95 -29.10
CA ASN A 317 -26.06 -15.62 -30.23
C ASN A 317 -24.59 -15.78 -29.82
N THR A 318 -23.86 -16.59 -30.54
CA THR A 318 -22.49 -16.98 -30.19
C THR A 318 -21.50 -15.82 -30.29
N ALA A 319 -21.70 -14.91 -31.24
CA ALA A 319 -20.90 -13.69 -31.35
C ALA A 319 -21.19 -12.73 -30.18
N ALA A 320 -22.44 -12.58 -29.76
CA ALA A 320 -22.80 -11.77 -28.60
C ALA A 320 -22.21 -12.35 -27.30
N LEU A 321 -22.20 -13.69 -27.15
CA LEU A 321 -21.56 -14.35 -26.03
C LEU A 321 -20.05 -14.14 -26.02
N ALA A 322 -19.38 -14.30 -27.19
CA ALA A 322 -17.95 -14.04 -27.33
C ALA A 322 -17.61 -12.60 -26.93
N LYS A 323 -18.37 -11.63 -27.42
CA LYS A 323 -18.23 -10.21 -27.04
C LYS A 323 -18.42 -9.98 -25.54
N THR A 324 -19.39 -10.66 -24.92
CA THR A 324 -19.64 -10.54 -23.47
C THR A 324 -18.48 -11.15 -22.65
N ILE A 325 -17.86 -12.25 -23.10
CA ILE A 325 -16.66 -12.83 -22.50
C ILE A 325 -15.48 -11.83 -22.55
N LYS A 326 -15.35 -11.09 -23.66
CA LYS A 326 -14.28 -10.11 -23.87
C LYS A 326 -14.54 -8.76 -23.19
N ALA A 327 -15.78 -8.47 -22.80
CA ALA A 327 -16.17 -7.21 -22.16
C ALA A 327 -17.33 -7.39 -21.17
N PHE A 328 -17.03 -8.06 -20.05
CA PHE A 328 -18.02 -8.22 -18.96
C PHE A 328 -17.99 -6.97 -18.08
N MET A 329 -18.96 -6.08 -18.30
CA MET A 329 -19.02 -4.77 -17.66
C MET A 329 -19.60 -4.84 -16.24
N LEU A 330 -18.92 -4.20 -15.27
CA LEU A 330 -19.34 -4.04 -13.88
C LEU A 330 -19.30 -2.57 -13.49
N PRO A 331 -20.42 -1.89 -13.29
CA PRO A 331 -20.45 -0.57 -12.67
C PRO A 331 -19.91 -0.64 -11.24
N VAL A 332 -18.98 0.27 -10.90
CA VAL A 332 -18.41 0.39 -9.56
C VAL A 332 -19.26 1.33 -8.73
N THR A 333 -19.70 0.89 -7.57
CA THR A 333 -20.56 1.66 -6.66
C THR A 333 -19.82 2.17 -5.43
N GLY A 334 -18.54 1.80 -5.25
CA GLY A 334 -17.74 2.22 -4.11
C GLY A 334 -16.54 1.30 -3.85
N SER A 335 -15.93 1.46 -2.69
CA SER A 335 -14.91 0.56 -2.17
C SER A 335 -15.28 0.08 -0.76
N LEU A 336 -14.52 -0.87 -0.18
CA LEU A 336 -14.69 -1.25 1.22
C LEU A 336 -14.09 -0.23 2.21
N GLY A 337 -13.49 0.84 1.71
CA GLY A 337 -12.97 1.93 2.52
C GLY A 337 -11.65 1.62 3.23
N PHE A 338 -11.23 2.55 4.09
CA PHE A 338 -9.92 2.51 4.74
C PHE A 338 -9.70 1.30 5.65
N ASP A 339 -10.73 0.76 6.26
CA ASP A 339 -10.59 -0.38 7.17
C ASP A 339 -10.11 -1.65 6.45
N TYR A 340 -10.41 -1.77 5.16
CA TYR A 340 -10.04 -2.90 4.31
C TYR A 340 -8.91 -2.57 3.31
N ALA A 341 -8.53 -1.31 3.20
CA ALA A 341 -7.43 -0.88 2.35
C ALA A 341 -6.09 -1.30 2.92
N GLN A 342 -5.15 -1.68 2.05
CA GLN A 342 -3.78 -2.00 2.47
C GLN A 342 -2.96 -0.74 2.71
N VAL A 343 -3.17 0.31 1.92
CA VAL A 343 -2.45 1.59 2.00
C VAL A 343 -3.39 2.77 1.79
N THR A 344 -2.90 3.95 2.16
CA THR A 344 -3.54 5.25 1.98
C THR A 344 -2.90 5.94 0.78
N LYS A 345 -3.68 6.35 -0.20
CA LYS A 345 -3.29 7.28 -1.26
C LYS A 345 -3.43 8.69 -0.73
N GLY A 346 -2.43 9.54 -1.01
CA GLY A 346 -2.35 10.89 -0.47
C GLY A 346 -1.58 10.96 0.85
N GLY A 347 -1.30 12.17 1.32
CA GLY A 347 -0.51 12.41 2.53
C GLY A 347 0.15 13.78 2.56
N VAL A 348 1.24 13.90 3.31
CA VAL A 348 2.06 15.12 3.34
C VAL A 348 2.84 15.22 2.02
N PRO A 349 2.70 16.32 1.24
CA PRO A 349 3.37 16.46 -0.04
C PRO A 349 4.90 16.41 0.09
N LEU A 350 5.55 15.68 -0.79
CA LEU A 350 7.02 15.64 -0.84
C LEU A 350 7.61 17.05 -1.06
N ALA A 351 6.93 17.91 -1.81
CA ALA A 351 7.34 19.29 -2.07
C ALA A 351 7.52 20.13 -0.78
N GLU A 352 6.82 19.79 0.31
CA GLU A 352 6.92 20.47 1.59
C GLU A 352 8.08 19.97 2.47
N THR A 353 8.86 19.01 1.97
CA THR A 353 10.04 18.50 2.67
C THR A 353 11.32 18.82 1.91
N ARG A 354 12.48 18.82 2.58
CA ARG A 354 13.81 18.91 2.00
C ARG A 354 14.22 17.57 1.36
N GLU A 355 15.34 17.50 0.70
CA GLU A 355 15.89 16.24 0.13
C GLU A 355 16.13 15.15 1.19
N THR A 356 16.31 15.53 2.43
CA THR A 356 16.46 14.66 3.60
C THR A 356 15.12 14.24 4.22
N LEU A 357 13.98 14.58 3.60
CA LEU A 357 12.64 14.47 4.16
C LEU A 357 12.43 15.25 5.47
N GLU A 358 13.31 16.21 5.78
CA GLU A 358 13.10 17.22 6.80
C GLU A 358 12.02 18.22 6.34
N SER A 359 11.16 18.64 7.23
CA SER A 359 10.19 19.71 6.99
C SER A 359 10.88 20.98 6.47
N ARG A 360 10.29 21.61 5.46
CA ARG A 360 10.70 22.96 5.04
C ARG A 360 10.20 24.04 6.00
N LEU A 361 9.16 23.73 6.79
CA LEU A 361 8.50 24.66 7.70
C LEU A 361 9.11 24.62 9.11
N THR A 362 9.62 23.47 9.53
CA THR A 362 10.11 23.27 10.90
C THR A 362 11.36 22.41 10.92
N GLU A 363 12.47 23.04 11.26
CA GLU A 363 13.77 22.39 11.39
C GLU A 363 13.75 21.30 12.47
N GLY A 364 14.32 20.12 12.16
CA GLY A 364 14.36 18.95 13.05
C GLY A 364 13.10 18.08 13.03
N LEU A 365 12.06 18.45 12.26
CA LEU A 365 10.90 17.60 11.99
C LEU A 365 11.10 16.87 10.68
N TYR A 366 11.00 15.53 10.71
CA TYR A 366 11.18 14.66 9.55
C TYR A 366 9.94 13.79 9.32
N PHE A 367 9.79 13.30 8.11
CA PHE A 367 8.70 12.41 7.71
C PHE A 367 9.25 11.14 7.06
N ALA A 368 8.64 9.97 7.34
CA ALA A 368 8.99 8.73 6.65
C ALA A 368 7.81 7.76 6.54
N GLY A 369 7.78 6.99 5.46
CA GLY A 369 6.76 5.99 5.18
C GLY A 369 5.46 6.56 4.63
N GLU A 370 4.36 5.88 4.92
CA GLU A 370 3.03 6.08 4.34
C GLU A 370 2.36 7.42 4.74
N ILE A 371 2.93 8.18 5.66
CA ILE A 371 2.47 9.54 5.99
C ILE A 371 2.75 10.53 4.85
N LEU A 372 3.75 10.25 4.02
CA LEU A 372 4.08 11.04 2.83
C LEU A 372 3.14 10.72 1.68
N ASP A 373 2.85 11.70 0.84
CA ASP A 373 2.08 11.53 -0.39
C ASP A 373 2.89 10.78 -1.45
N ALA A 374 3.10 9.49 -1.18
CA ALA A 374 3.74 8.53 -2.07
C ALA A 374 3.27 7.13 -1.67
N ASP A 375 2.36 6.55 -2.44
CA ASP A 375 1.87 5.19 -2.28
C ASP A 375 2.29 4.32 -3.48
N GLY A 376 2.71 3.10 -3.19
CA GLY A 376 3.17 2.15 -4.20
C GLY A 376 2.10 1.14 -4.59
N GLU A 377 2.26 0.55 -5.76
CA GLU A 377 1.47 -0.58 -6.21
C GLU A 377 1.54 -1.77 -5.23
N CYS A 378 0.69 -2.78 -5.46
CA CYS A 378 0.79 -4.07 -4.78
C CYS A 378 2.02 -4.82 -5.29
N GLY A 379 2.89 -5.31 -4.38
CA GLY A 379 4.05 -6.09 -4.80
C GLY A 379 5.37 -5.76 -4.12
N GLY A 380 5.37 -5.19 -2.92
CA GLY A 380 6.59 -4.87 -2.14
C GLY A 380 6.97 -3.40 -2.18
N TYR A 381 6.36 -2.61 -3.05
CA TYR A 381 6.70 -1.19 -3.26
C TYR A 381 6.48 -0.33 -2.01
N ASN A 382 5.38 -0.52 -1.28
CA ASN A 382 5.09 0.27 -0.07
C ASN A 382 6.07 -0.03 1.08
N LEU A 383 6.57 -1.25 1.20
CA LEU A 383 7.57 -1.57 2.22
C LEU A 383 8.95 -1.07 1.80
N GLN A 384 9.28 -1.12 0.51
CA GLN A 384 10.47 -0.46 -0.05
C GLN A 384 10.45 1.04 0.21
N TRP A 385 9.31 1.72 0.00
CA TRP A 385 9.15 3.14 0.32
C TRP A 385 9.35 3.44 1.81
N ALA A 386 8.78 2.58 2.68
CA ALA A 386 8.99 2.71 4.12
C ALA A 386 10.47 2.62 4.50
N TYR A 387 11.24 1.75 3.86
CA TYR A 387 12.69 1.65 4.03
C TYR A 387 13.40 2.88 3.47
N ALA A 388 13.20 3.20 2.19
CA ALA A 388 13.94 4.24 1.49
C ALA A 388 13.73 5.62 2.12
N SER A 389 12.48 5.97 2.45
CA SER A 389 12.16 7.23 3.13
C SER A 389 12.72 7.29 4.56
N ALA A 390 12.69 6.17 5.28
CA ALA A 390 13.26 6.08 6.63
C ALA A 390 14.79 6.27 6.63
N ARG A 391 15.48 5.64 5.67
CA ARG A 391 16.93 5.82 5.46
C ARG A 391 17.26 7.25 5.12
N THR A 392 16.52 7.86 4.20
CA THR A 392 16.71 9.28 3.80
C THR A 392 16.57 10.23 5.00
N ALA A 393 15.56 10.02 5.87
CA ALA A 393 15.38 10.82 7.06
C ALA A 393 16.51 10.59 8.08
N ALA A 394 16.92 9.34 8.29
CA ALA A 394 18.00 8.99 9.20
C ALA A 394 19.34 9.59 8.76
N ASP A 395 19.67 9.57 7.47
CA ASP A 395 20.89 10.16 6.93
C ASP A 395 20.90 11.68 7.12
N GLY A 396 19.75 12.34 6.98
CA GLY A 396 19.61 13.78 7.27
C GLY A 396 19.90 14.10 8.75
N ILE A 397 19.38 13.31 9.66
CA ILE A 397 19.60 13.48 11.12
C ILE A 397 21.06 13.19 11.47
N ASN A 398 21.65 12.11 10.93
CA ASN A 398 23.05 11.74 11.18
C ASN A 398 24.01 12.85 10.70
N ALA A 399 23.80 13.40 9.50
CA ALA A 399 24.59 14.49 8.94
C ALA A 399 24.49 15.79 9.78
N ARG A 400 23.28 16.10 10.29
CA ARG A 400 23.07 17.25 11.18
C ARG A 400 23.82 17.08 12.51
N GLY A 401 23.77 15.87 13.08
CA GLY A 401 24.49 15.54 14.32
C GLY A 401 26.02 15.66 14.20
N ALA A 402 26.58 15.31 13.04
CA ALA A 402 28.00 15.45 12.76
C ALA A 402 28.41 16.95 12.73
N LYS A 403 27.71 17.78 11.99
CA LYS A 403 27.97 19.24 11.89
C LYS A 403 27.90 19.95 13.24
N ARG A 404 27.04 19.49 14.19
CA ARG A 404 26.94 20.10 15.53
C ARG A 404 28.09 19.68 16.46
N LYS A 405 28.81 18.60 16.15
CA LYS A 405 29.99 18.19 16.94
C LYS A 405 31.25 18.93 16.49
N ASP A 406 31.29 19.39 15.24
CA ASP A 406 32.42 20.10 14.62
C ASP A 406 32.32 21.63 14.80
N ALA A 407 31.18 22.15 15.31
CA ALA A 407 30.94 23.57 15.61
C ALA A 407 31.01 23.82 17.12
#